data_93322a11a70fcbc7b4efbfbcc27983c6
#
_entry.id   93322a11a70fcbc7b4efbfbcc27983c6
#
_cell.length_a   1.000
_cell.length_b   1.000
_cell.length_c   1.000
_cell.angle_alpha   90.00
_cell.angle_beta   90.00
_cell.angle_gamma   90.00
#
_symmetry.space_group_name_H-M   'P 1'
#
loop_
_entity.id
_entity.type
_entity.pdbx_description
1 polymer ?
#
loop_
_entity_poly.entity_id
_entity_poly.type
_entity_poly.pdbx_seq_one_letter_code
_entity_poly.pdbx_strand_id
1 'polypeptide(L)'
;MALASMSEIFERMARNGQEFWEVVLADDMDERQVSREASMAKMLTTWQAMQDAADSYTGRKRSVSGLVGGDGMKMRQYTFRGCAMTGGYVSEVIAEALSMAESNACMRRIVAAPTEGACGVLPAVLLPLCKYEELTQHQLLEALYVAAGIGSIIAYKASIAGASGGCQAEIGTASAMAAGALVALRGGEGEQIGHAVAMALKNLMGLVCDPVAGLVEVPCVKRNVIGAVNAVSAADMALAGIESRIPVDEVIDAMGEVGRRMPVEFRETALGGLAATPTGERLKRELTAKREKQ
;
A
#
# COMPACT_ATOMS: atom_id res chain seq x y z
N MET A 1 19.89 -6.71 -14.50
CA MET A 1 19.18 -7.94 -14.05
C MET A 1 18.22 -7.51 -12.95
N ALA A 2 16.94 -7.78 -13.11
CA ALA A 2 15.95 -7.41 -12.08
C ALA A 2 16.31 -8.02 -10.72
N LEU A 3 16.11 -7.26 -9.65
CA LEU A 3 16.34 -7.69 -8.27
C LEU A 3 15.41 -8.86 -7.93
N ALA A 4 15.96 -10.00 -7.56
CA ALA A 4 15.20 -11.23 -7.36
C ALA A 4 14.81 -11.50 -5.89
N SER A 5 15.49 -10.86 -4.92
CA SER A 5 15.24 -11.05 -3.49
C SER A 5 15.69 -9.84 -2.65
N MET A 6 15.16 -9.74 -1.43
CA MET A 6 15.63 -8.78 -0.44
C MET A 6 17.08 -9.07 -0.04
N SER A 7 17.43 -10.33 0.10
CA SER A 7 18.80 -10.77 0.40
C SER A 7 19.80 -10.27 -0.65
N GLU A 8 19.44 -10.27 -1.93
CA GLU A 8 20.29 -9.73 -2.99
C GLU A 8 20.56 -8.22 -2.80
N ILE A 9 19.53 -7.44 -2.40
CA ILE A 9 19.74 -6.02 -2.10
C ILE A 9 20.70 -5.88 -0.93
N PHE A 10 20.51 -6.60 0.16
CA PHE A 10 21.41 -6.53 1.33
C PHE A 10 22.84 -6.92 1.00
N GLU A 11 23.04 -7.93 0.17
CA GLU A 11 24.38 -8.30 -0.32
C GLU A 11 25.02 -7.19 -1.16
N ARG A 12 24.26 -6.55 -2.05
CA ARG A 12 24.75 -5.42 -2.85
C ARG A 12 25.08 -4.20 -1.98
N MET A 13 24.25 -3.87 -0.99
CA MET A 13 24.50 -2.84 0.01
C MET A 13 25.85 -3.10 0.72
N ALA A 14 26.04 -4.30 1.26
CA ALA A 14 27.24 -4.67 2.00
C ALA A 14 28.49 -4.67 1.13
N ARG A 15 28.37 -5.15 -0.11
CA ARG A 15 29.52 -5.23 -1.06
C ARG A 15 29.98 -3.87 -1.55
N ASN A 16 29.04 -2.97 -1.83
CA ASN A 16 29.29 -1.71 -2.53
C ASN A 16 29.28 -0.49 -1.60
N GLY A 17 28.90 -0.65 -0.31
CA GLY A 17 28.68 0.47 0.60
C GLY A 17 27.55 1.38 0.18
N GLN A 18 26.50 0.80 -0.45
CA GLN A 18 25.35 1.52 -0.96
C GLN A 18 24.18 1.45 0.03
N GLU A 19 23.34 2.48 0.00
CA GLU A 19 22.03 2.46 0.67
C GLU A 19 21.04 1.62 -0.15
N PHE A 20 19.98 1.15 0.51
CA PHE A 20 18.94 0.33 -0.13
C PHE A 20 18.38 0.98 -1.41
N TRP A 21 18.00 2.26 -1.32
CA TRP A 21 17.44 3.01 -2.44
C TRP A 21 18.40 3.17 -3.62
N GLU A 22 19.72 3.25 -3.35
CA GLU A 22 20.74 3.34 -4.41
C GLU A 22 20.86 2.05 -5.22
N VAL A 23 20.72 0.90 -4.54
CA VAL A 23 20.69 -0.41 -5.22
C VAL A 23 19.48 -0.49 -6.13
N VAL A 24 18.30 -0.06 -5.64
CA VAL A 24 17.05 -0.08 -6.43
C VAL A 24 17.12 0.93 -7.59
N LEU A 25 17.65 2.13 -7.35
CA LEU A 25 17.83 3.13 -8.40
C LEU A 25 18.76 2.62 -9.51
N ALA A 26 19.86 1.96 -9.14
CA ALA A 26 20.79 1.38 -10.11
C ALA A 26 20.12 0.30 -10.97
N ASP A 27 19.27 -0.54 -10.36
CA ASP A 27 18.51 -1.56 -11.07
C ASP A 27 17.48 -0.93 -12.03
N ASP A 28 16.75 0.12 -11.62
CA ASP A 28 15.81 0.88 -12.48
C ASP A 28 16.52 1.53 -13.66
N MET A 29 17.70 2.11 -13.43
CA MET A 29 18.52 2.70 -14.50
C MET A 29 18.97 1.64 -15.51
N ASP A 30 19.39 0.48 -15.04
CA ASP A 30 19.83 -0.64 -15.88
C ASP A 30 18.65 -1.24 -16.68
N GLU A 31 17.54 -1.51 -16.02
CA GLU A 31 16.37 -2.12 -16.68
C GLU A 31 15.78 -1.21 -17.75
N ARG A 32 15.65 0.07 -17.44
CA ARG A 32 15.04 1.05 -18.35
C ARG A 32 16.02 1.73 -19.29
N GLN A 33 17.33 1.48 -19.15
CA GLN A 33 18.41 2.12 -19.93
C GLN A 33 18.31 3.66 -19.89
N VAL A 34 18.16 4.23 -18.70
CA VAL A 34 18.02 5.67 -18.47
C VAL A 34 19.10 6.20 -17.53
N SER A 35 19.33 7.53 -17.56
CA SER A 35 20.23 8.18 -16.61
C SER A 35 19.59 8.29 -15.21
N ARG A 36 20.44 8.56 -14.19
CA ARG A 36 20.02 8.82 -12.82
C ARG A 36 19.00 9.97 -12.75
N GLU A 37 19.29 11.07 -13.46
CA GLU A 37 18.43 12.26 -13.52
C GLU A 37 17.06 11.93 -14.12
N ALA A 38 17.01 11.13 -15.18
CA ALA A 38 15.76 10.74 -15.83
C ALA A 38 14.92 9.81 -14.92
N SER A 39 15.57 8.87 -14.21
CA SER A 39 14.90 8.01 -13.24
C SER A 39 14.34 8.82 -12.07
N MET A 40 15.14 9.69 -11.45
CA MET A 40 14.74 10.56 -10.35
C MET A 40 13.60 11.51 -10.76
N ALA A 41 13.65 12.10 -11.95
CA ALA A 41 12.58 12.97 -12.48
C ALA A 41 11.27 12.21 -12.65
N LYS A 42 11.32 10.94 -13.07
CA LYS A 42 10.13 10.09 -13.16
C LYS A 42 9.54 9.78 -11.78
N MET A 43 10.38 9.47 -10.79
CA MET A 43 9.94 9.22 -9.42
C MET A 43 9.32 10.50 -8.81
N LEU A 44 9.93 11.67 -9.06
CA LEU A 44 9.36 12.96 -8.66
C LEU A 44 7.98 13.19 -9.26
N THR A 45 7.79 12.89 -10.54
CA THR A 45 6.47 12.99 -11.19
C THR A 45 5.45 12.08 -10.52
N THR A 46 5.87 10.89 -10.08
CA THR A 46 5.01 9.95 -9.34
C THR A 46 4.62 10.50 -7.97
N TRP A 47 5.58 11.08 -7.25
CA TRP A 47 5.31 11.73 -5.96
C TRP A 47 4.35 12.91 -6.10
N GLN A 48 4.58 13.79 -7.07
CA GLN A 48 3.70 14.93 -7.37
C GLN A 48 2.27 14.46 -7.69
N ALA A 49 2.13 13.36 -8.43
CA ALA A 49 0.81 12.81 -8.73
C ALA A 49 0.09 12.26 -7.48
N MET A 50 0.82 11.73 -6.48
CA MET A 50 0.24 11.36 -5.18
C MET A 50 -0.24 12.59 -4.41
N GLN A 51 0.57 13.67 -4.38
CA GLN A 51 0.19 14.94 -3.74
C GLN A 51 -1.05 15.56 -4.39
N ASP A 52 -1.07 15.68 -5.72
CA ASP A 52 -2.21 16.20 -6.49
C ASP A 52 -3.49 15.40 -6.22
N ALA A 53 -3.38 14.08 -6.13
CA ALA A 53 -4.51 13.21 -5.81
C ALA A 53 -5.09 13.52 -4.43
N ALA A 54 -4.23 13.68 -3.41
CA ALA A 54 -4.62 14.02 -2.04
C ALA A 54 -5.26 15.41 -1.95
N ASP A 55 -4.64 16.42 -2.57
CA ASP A 55 -5.11 17.81 -2.57
C ASP A 55 -6.46 17.96 -3.31
N SER A 56 -6.68 17.14 -4.32
CA SER A 56 -7.93 17.14 -5.08
C SER A 56 -9.12 16.56 -4.30
N TYR A 57 -8.90 15.85 -3.17
CA TYR A 57 -9.99 15.25 -2.41
C TYR A 57 -10.83 16.28 -1.65
N THR A 58 -12.13 16.25 -1.85
CA THR A 58 -13.08 17.20 -1.22
C THR A 58 -14.08 16.54 -0.27
N GLY A 59 -14.18 15.20 -0.28
CA GLY A 59 -15.19 14.46 0.46
C GLY A 59 -16.64 14.65 -0.02
N ARG A 60 -16.87 15.41 -1.08
CA ARG A 60 -18.23 15.72 -1.59
C ARG A 60 -18.73 14.72 -2.62
N LYS A 61 -17.82 14.03 -3.32
CA LYS A 61 -18.18 13.04 -4.32
C LYS A 61 -18.47 11.69 -3.68
N ARG A 62 -19.41 10.97 -4.26
CA ARG A 62 -19.64 9.56 -4.00
C ARG A 62 -19.30 8.74 -5.24
N SER A 63 -18.97 7.47 -5.02
CA SER A 63 -18.81 6.50 -6.10
C SER A 63 -20.10 6.37 -6.92
N VAL A 64 -19.97 5.85 -8.14
CA VAL A 64 -21.15 5.63 -9.04
C VAL A 64 -22.15 4.68 -8.39
N SER A 65 -21.69 3.71 -7.62
CA SER A 65 -22.55 2.80 -6.84
C SER A 65 -23.30 3.51 -5.71
N GLY A 66 -22.73 4.59 -5.16
CA GLY A 66 -23.18 5.29 -3.96
C GLY A 66 -22.75 4.64 -2.65
N LEU A 67 -21.99 3.54 -2.68
CA LEU A 67 -21.60 2.80 -1.47
C LEU A 67 -20.51 3.50 -0.66
N VAL A 68 -19.62 4.26 -1.31
CA VAL A 68 -18.52 4.95 -0.63
C VAL A 68 -18.43 6.42 -1.00
N GLY A 69 -17.76 7.21 -0.16
CA GLY A 69 -17.49 8.62 -0.33
C GLY A 69 -17.78 9.43 0.92
N GLY A 70 -16.90 10.38 1.23
CA GLY A 70 -17.01 11.31 2.34
C GLY A 70 -16.53 10.81 3.71
N ASP A 71 -16.10 9.56 3.84
CA ASP A 71 -15.61 9.00 5.10
C ASP A 71 -14.24 9.58 5.48
N GLY A 72 -13.36 9.81 4.50
CA GLY A 72 -12.10 10.53 4.71
C GLY A 72 -12.31 11.91 5.33
N MET A 73 -13.30 12.68 4.85
CA MET A 73 -13.63 13.98 5.42
C MET A 73 -14.19 13.88 6.85
N LYS A 74 -15.04 12.88 7.13
CA LYS A 74 -15.52 12.62 8.50
C LYS A 74 -14.36 12.32 9.44
N MET A 75 -13.39 11.51 8.99
CA MET A 75 -12.22 11.17 9.78
C MET A 75 -11.32 12.40 10.01
N ARG A 76 -11.08 13.23 8.99
CA ARG A 76 -10.34 14.51 9.14
C ARG A 76 -11.01 15.42 10.18
N GLN A 77 -12.33 15.56 10.14
CA GLN A 77 -13.07 16.36 11.13
C GLN A 77 -12.98 15.78 12.54
N TYR A 78 -13.03 14.45 12.68
CA TYR A 78 -12.88 13.77 13.96
C TYR A 78 -11.47 13.96 14.55
N THR A 79 -10.44 13.83 13.71
CA THR A 79 -9.04 14.11 14.07
C THR A 79 -8.86 15.55 14.52
N PHE A 80 -9.39 16.51 13.76
CA PHE A 80 -9.29 17.95 14.08
C PHE A 80 -9.92 18.30 15.43
N ARG A 81 -10.95 17.60 15.87
CA ARG A 81 -11.56 17.78 17.20
C ARG A 81 -10.71 17.24 18.35
N GLY A 82 -9.57 16.61 18.07
CA GLY A 82 -8.71 16.02 19.09
C GLY A 82 -9.28 14.78 19.77
N CYS A 83 -10.30 14.14 19.20
CA CYS A 83 -11.00 12.99 19.78
C CYS A 83 -10.37 11.64 19.40
N ALA A 84 -9.41 11.61 18.49
CA ALA A 84 -8.84 10.36 17.97
C ALA A 84 -7.99 9.63 19.02
N MET A 85 -8.33 8.39 19.33
CA MET A 85 -7.57 7.53 20.25
C MET A 85 -6.17 7.18 19.72
N THR A 86 -5.96 7.22 18.40
CA THR A 86 -4.71 6.87 17.73
C THR A 86 -3.67 8.01 17.71
N GLY A 87 -3.95 9.13 18.37
CA GLY A 87 -3.08 10.31 18.36
C GLY A 87 -3.08 11.08 17.02
N GLY A 88 -2.22 12.06 16.88
CA GLY A 88 -2.20 12.97 15.73
C GLY A 88 -1.85 12.28 14.42
N TYR A 89 -0.60 11.78 14.30
CA TYR A 89 -0.10 11.20 13.05
C TYR A 89 -0.95 10.03 12.54
N VAL A 90 -1.18 9.01 13.37
CA VAL A 90 -1.94 7.81 12.93
C VAL A 90 -3.38 8.15 12.56
N SER A 91 -4.02 9.11 13.23
CA SER A 91 -5.38 9.53 12.83
C SER A 91 -5.40 10.26 11.48
N GLU A 92 -4.36 11.01 11.13
CA GLU A 92 -4.20 11.58 9.80
C GLU A 92 -3.92 10.51 8.75
N VAL A 93 -3.10 9.50 9.07
CA VAL A 93 -2.88 8.32 8.21
C VAL A 93 -4.21 7.64 7.88
N ILE A 94 -5.08 7.41 8.87
CA ILE A 94 -6.42 6.83 8.67
C ILE A 94 -7.26 7.71 7.72
N ALA A 95 -7.27 9.01 7.95
CA ALA A 95 -8.03 9.96 7.15
C ALA A 95 -7.54 10.02 5.70
N GLU A 96 -6.21 9.99 5.51
CA GLU A 96 -5.61 10.04 4.18
C GLU A 96 -5.83 8.73 3.41
N ALA A 97 -5.69 7.56 4.06
CA ALA A 97 -5.97 6.27 3.44
C ALA A 97 -7.42 6.17 2.93
N LEU A 98 -8.39 6.65 3.73
CA LEU A 98 -9.79 6.76 3.30
C LEU A 98 -9.94 7.72 2.11
N SER A 99 -9.32 8.90 2.18
CA SER A 99 -9.43 9.94 1.15
C SER A 99 -8.92 9.47 -0.21
N MET A 100 -7.76 8.80 -0.22
CA MET A 100 -7.14 8.27 -1.44
C MET A 100 -7.95 7.12 -2.04
N ALA A 101 -8.35 6.15 -1.21
CA ALA A 101 -9.15 5.02 -1.67
C ALA A 101 -10.55 5.45 -2.14
N GLU A 102 -11.18 6.44 -1.51
CA GLU A 102 -12.43 7.05 -2.00
C GLU A 102 -12.21 7.82 -3.31
N SER A 103 -11.07 8.46 -3.49
CA SER A 103 -10.71 9.11 -4.77
C SER A 103 -10.66 8.08 -5.89
N ASN A 104 -10.06 6.91 -5.68
CA ASN A 104 -10.08 5.81 -6.62
C ASN A 104 -11.52 5.36 -6.94
N ALA A 105 -12.30 5.02 -5.92
CA ALA A 105 -13.70 4.59 -6.08
C ALA A 105 -14.58 5.64 -6.79
N CYS A 106 -14.24 6.92 -6.68
CA CYS A 106 -14.90 8.03 -7.36
C CYS A 106 -14.31 8.35 -8.75
N MET A 107 -13.52 7.43 -9.34
CA MET A 107 -12.91 7.56 -10.66
C MET A 107 -12.04 8.81 -10.82
N ARG A 108 -11.29 9.17 -9.77
CA ARG A 108 -10.32 10.24 -9.81
C ARG A 108 -8.92 9.70 -10.09
N ARG A 109 -8.01 10.57 -10.52
CA ARG A 109 -6.61 10.21 -10.70
C ARG A 109 -5.99 9.79 -9.37
N ILE A 110 -5.32 8.64 -9.36
CA ILE A 110 -4.50 8.12 -8.26
C ILE A 110 -3.20 7.54 -8.84
N VAL A 111 -2.28 7.18 -7.96
CA VAL A 111 -1.11 6.37 -8.30
C VAL A 111 -1.32 4.95 -7.76
N ALA A 112 -1.24 3.95 -8.64
CA ALA A 112 -1.25 2.55 -8.20
C ALA A 112 0.08 2.21 -7.50
N ALA A 113 0.02 1.77 -6.23
CA ALA A 113 1.21 1.45 -5.43
C ALA A 113 0.90 0.30 -4.43
N PRO A 114 1.06 -1.00 -4.80
CA PRO A 114 1.40 -1.51 -6.13
C PRO A 114 0.22 -1.61 -7.10
N THR A 115 -1.03 -1.64 -6.60
CA THR A 115 -2.26 -1.75 -7.40
C THR A 115 -3.20 -0.58 -7.14
N GLU A 116 -4.26 -0.44 -7.95
CA GLU A 116 -5.26 0.60 -7.75
C GLU A 116 -6.03 0.41 -6.44
N GLY A 117 -6.35 -0.85 -6.09
CA GLY A 117 -7.08 -1.19 -4.86
C GLY A 117 -6.31 -0.85 -3.57
N ALA A 118 -5.00 -0.75 -3.65
CA ALA A 118 -4.11 -0.41 -2.54
C ALA A 118 -3.51 1.00 -2.63
N CYS A 119 -3.98 1.84 -3.56
CA CYS A 119 -3.43 3.17 -3.87
C CYS A 119 -3.36 4.14 -2.69
N GLY A 120 -4.14 3.88 -1.64
CA GLY A 120 -4.20 4.75 -0.46
C GLY A 120 -3.11 4.48 0.57
N VAL A 121 -2.47 3.31 0.56
CA VAL A 121 -1.57 2.90 1.66
C VAL A 121 -0.30 3.74 1.72
N LEU A 122 0.47 3.76 0.64
CA LEU A 122 1.77 4.45 0.61
C LEU A 122 1.64 5.98 0.79
N PRO A 123 0.78 6.70 0.03
CA PRO A 123 0.62 8.13 0.26
C PRO A 123 0.03 8.46 1.63
N ALA A 124 -0.80 7.59 2.21
CA ALA A 124 -1.37 7.83 3.53
C ALA A 124 -0.35 7.89 4.66
N VAL A 125 0.76 7.18 4.57
CA VAL A 125 1.82 7.26 5.57
C VAL A 125 2.82 8.38 5.27
N LEU A 126 3.11 8.65 4.00
CA LEU A 126 4.12 9.65 3.62
C LEU A 126 3.62 11.09 3.70
N LEU A 127 2.40 11.38 3.20
CA LEU A 127 1.87 12.73 3.15
C LEU A 127 1.65 13.36 4.55
N PRO A 128 1.04 12.66 5.53
CA PRO A 128 0.99 13.18 6.88
C PRO A 128 2.37 13.33 7.52
N LEU A 129 3.31 12.40 7.27
CA LEU A 129 4.65 12.48 7.85
C LEU A 129 5.37 13.78 7.48
N CYS A 130 5.21 14.26 6.25
CA CYS A 130 5.74 15.56 5.80
C CYS A 130 5.21 16.78 6.60
N LYS A 131 4.13 16.62 7.37
CA LYS A 131 3.62 17.69 8.26
C LYS A 131 4.22 17.63 9.65
N TYR A 132 4.69 16.46 10.06
CA TYR A 132 5.27 16.23 11.38
C TYR A 132 6.79 16.33 11.38
N GLU A 133 7.41 16.20 10.21
CA GLU A 133 8.86 16.18 10.03
C GLU A 133 9.25 17.06 8.84
N GLU A 134 10.39 17.75 8.97
CA GLU A 134 10.99 18.52 7.88
C GLU A 134 11.74 17.60 6.90
N LEU A 135 10.97 16.88 6.07
CA LEU A 135 11.53 15.99 5.07
C LEU A 135 11.87 16.73 3.78
N THR A 136 13.09 16.52 3.29
CA THR A 136 13.48 17.02 1.97
C THR A 136 12.82 16.20 0.86
N GLN A 137 12.65 16.81 -0.30
CA GLN A 137 12.18 16.11 -1.49
C GLN A 137 13.07 14.90 -1.82
N HIS A 138 14.38 15.01 -1.63
CA HIS A 138 15.31 13.92 -1.89
C HIS A 138 15.03 12.71 -1.01
N GLN A 139 14.90 12.88 0.31
CA GLN A 139 14.57 11.79 1.24
C GLN A 139 13.25 11.09 0.87
N LEU A 140 12.25 11.85 0.42
CA LEU A 140 10.99 11.26 -0.04
C LEU A 140 11.16 10.41 -1.30
N LEU A 141 12.00 10.84 -2.25
CA LEU A 141 12.31 10.05 -3.44
C LEU A 141 13.10 8.79 -3.10
N GLU A 142 14.07 8.86 -2.18
CA GLU A 142 14.80 7.71 -1.65
C GLU A 142 13.85 6.67 -1.06
N ALA A 143 12.91 7.11 -0.20
CA ALA A 143 11.90 6.25 0.39
C ALA A 143 10.97 5.61 -0.65
N LEU A 144 10.63 6.33 -1.71
CA LEU A 144 9.84 5.79 -2.82
C LEU A 144 10.60 4.74 -3.62
N TYR A 145 11.93 4.86 -3.77
CA TYR A 145 12.75 3.80 -4.36
C TYR A 145 12.80 2.57 -3.45
N VAL A 146 12.93 2.74 -2.13
CA VAL A 146 12.81 1.62 -1.18
C VAL A 146 11.47 0.91 -1.36
N ALA A 147 10.36 1.65 -1.37
CA ALA A 147 9.03 1.08 -1.60
C ALA A 147 8.95 0.34 -2.94
N ALA A 148 9.46 0.94 -4.03
CA ALA A 148 9.44 0.35 -5.36
C ALA A 148 10.22 -0.97 -5.42
N GLY A 149 11.43 -1.03 -4.83
CA GLY A 149 12.24 -2.25 -4.77
C GLY A 149 11.53 -3.38 -4.02
N ILE A 150 10.94 -3.08 -2.86
CA ILE A 150 10.15 -4.04 -2.09
C ILE A 150 8.97 -4.56 -2.92
N GLY A 151 8.20 -3.66 -3.55
CA GLY A 151 7.06 -4.02 -4.40
C GLY A 151 7.45 -4.90 -5.59
N SER A 152 8.57 -4.58 -6.25
CA SER A 152 9.10 -5.35 -7.39
C SER A 152 9.50 -6.77 -6.98
N ILE A 153 10.21 -6.94 -5.86
CA ILE A 153 10.59 -8.27 -5.36
C ILE A 153 9.35 -9.10 -5.01
N ILE A 154 8.36 -8.51 -4.33
CA ILE A 154 7.12 -9.22 -4.00
C ILE A 154 6.35 -9.59 -5.27
N ALA A 155 6.29 -8.70 -6.27
CA ALA A 155 5.66 -9.00 -7.55
C ALA A 155 6.33 -10.17 -8.28
N TYR A 156 7.67 -10.22 -8.22
CA TYR A 156 8.46 -11.27 -8.85
C TYR A 156 8.33 -12.63 -8.14
N LYS A 157 8.45 -12.66 -6.79
CA LYS A 157 8.47 -13.91 -6.00
C LYS A 157 7.08 -14.48 -5.70
N ALA A 158 6.09 -13.61 -5.54
CA ALA A 158 4.75 -14.02 -5.10
C ALA A 158 3.67 -13.54 -6.08
N SER A 159 2.99 -12.48 -5.75
CA SER A 159 2.02 -11.76 -6.58
C SER A 159 1.62 -10.47 -5.89
N ILE A 160 1.19 -9.47 -6.67
CA ILE A 160 0.59 -8.24 -6.17
C ILE A 160 -0.89 -8.11 -6.54
N ALA A 161 -1.48 -9.12 -7.19
CA ALA A 161 -2.85 -9.06 -7.69
C ALA A 161 -3.83 -9.80 -6.76
N GLY A 162 -4.95 -9.17 -6.42
CA GLY A 162 -6.01 -9.76 -5.61
C GLY A 162 -6.60 -11.04 -6.22
N ALA A 163 -6.73 -11.07 -7.54
CA ALA A 163 -7.18 -12.22 -8.31
C ALA A 163 -6.25 -13.44 -8.23
N SER A 164 -4.96 -13.23 -7.97
CA SER A 164 -3.97 -14.30 -7.84
C SER A 164 -3.75 -14.73 -6.40
N GLY A 165 -3.71 -13.77 -5.47
CA GLY A 165 -3.24 -14.01 -4.11
C GLY A 165 -4.15 -13.50 -3.00
N GLY A 166 -5.36 -13.02 -3.30
CA GLY A 166 -6.22 -12.37 -2.31
C GLY A 166 -5.75 -10.94 -2.00
N CYS A 167 -6.45 -10.27 -1.09
CA CYS A 167 -6.13 -8.89 -0.70
C CYS A 167 -4.78 -8.79 0.07
N GLN A 168 -4.26 -9.89 0.61
CA GLN A 168 -2.89 -9.95 1.15
C GLN A 168 -1.84 -9.57 0.08
N ALA A 169 -2.07 -9.93 -1.19
CA ALA A 169 -1.17 -9.61 -2.29
C ALA A 169 -1.18 -8.10 -2.60
N GLU A 170 -2.31 -7.42 -2.49
CA GLU A 170 -2.43 -5.99 -2.74
C GLU A 170 -2.10 -5.15 -1.50
N ILE A 171 -2.95 -5.24 -0.47
CA ILE A 171 -2.83 -4.45 0.77
C ILE A 171 -1.61 -4.88 1.58
N GLY A 172 -1.29 -6.20 1.60
CA GLY A 172 -0.09 -6.69 2.28
C GLY A 172 1.19 -6.15 1.63
N THR A 173 1.28 -6.19 0.30
CA THR A 173 2.42 -5.62 -0.43
C THR A 173 2.51 -4.10 -0.24
N ALA A 174 1.40 -3.37 -0.39
CA ALA A 174 1.39 -1.93 -0.15
C ALA A 174 1.82 -1.56 1.27
N SER A 175 1.37 -2.34 2.26
CA SER A 175 1.77 -2.18 3.67
C SER A 175 3.27 -2.43 3.87
N ALA A 176 3.82 -3.47 3.25
CA ALA A 176 5.25 -3.79 3.29
C ALA A 176 6.10 -2.70 2.62
N MET A 177 5.68 -2.21 1.45
CA MET A 177 6.30 -1.08 0.74
C MET A 177 6.35 0.17 1.64
N ALA A 178 5.21 0.49 2.26
CA ALA A 178 5.09 1.64 3.16
C ALA A 178 5.92 1.47 4.44
N ALA A 179 5.94 0.28 5.04
CA ALA A 179 6.75 0.00 6.22
C ALA A 179 8.25 0.17 5.95
N GLY A 180 8.75 -0.39 4.84
CA GLY A 180 10.16 -0.22 4.46
C GLY A 180 10.52 1.23 4.15
N ALA A 181 9.64 1.98 3.47
CA ALA A 181 9.83 3.40 3.20
C ALA A 181 9.90 4.23 4.50
N LEU A 182 9.04 3.96 5.48
CA LEU A 182 9.05 4.62 6.78
C LEU A 182 10.35 4.33 7.56
N VAL A 183 10.82 3.09 7.56
CA VAL A 183 12.10 2.72 8.21
C VAL A 183 13.26 3.48 7.58
N ALA A 184 13.32 3.53 6.25
CA ALA A 184 14.37 4.28 5.53
C ALA A 184 14.33 5.78 5.85
N LEU A 185 13.14 6.41 5.86
CA LEU A 185 12.98 7.84 6.21
C LEU A 185 13.44 8.16 7.64
N ARG A 186 13.36 7.19 8.54
CA ARG A 186 13.77 7.31 9.94
C ARG A 186 15.23 6.89 10.17
N GLY A 187 15.99 6.66 9.11
CA GLY A 187 17.42 6.30 9.16
C GLY A 187 17.68 4.87 9.64
N GLY A 188 16.70 3.99 9.50
CA GLY A 188 16.86 2.57 9.82
C GLY A 188 17.71 1.84 8.78
N GLU A 189 18.43 0.82 9.24
CA GLU A 189 19.33 0.02 8.42
C GLU A 189 18.59 -1.02 7.56
N GLY A 190 19.29 -1.62 6.59
CA GLY A 190 18.72 -2.62 5.68
C GLY A 190 18.05 -3.80 6.38
N GLU A 191 18.63 -4.30 7.48
CA GLU A 191 18.03 -5.37 8.28
C GLU A 191 16.69 -4.94 8.91
N GLN A 192 16.61 -3.70 9.41
CA GLN A 192 15.38 -3.14 9.98
C GLN A 192 14.30 -2.97 8.91
N ILE A 193 14.69 -2.58 7.68
CA ILE A 193 13.78 -2.58 6.52
C ILE A 193 13.24 -3.99 6.30
N GLY A 194 14.10 -5.01 6.27
CA GLY A 194 13.70 -6.41 6.13
C GLY A 194 12.75 -6.89 7.23
N HIS A 195 13.00 -6.52 8.48
CA HIS A 195 12.13 -6.85 9.60
C HIS A 195 10.76 -6.18 9.50
N ALA A 196 10.71 -4.90 9.15
CA ALA A 196 9.45 -4.17 8.96
C ALA A 196 8.61 -4.77 7.84
N VAL A 197 9.22 -5.05 6.69
CA VAL A 197 8.56 -5.72 5.54
C VAL A 197 7.99 -7.07 5.95
N ALA A 198 8.79 -7.92 6.61
CA ALA A 198 8.36 -9.23 7.06
C ALA A 198 7.20 -9.16 8.07
N MET A 199 7.25 -8.23 9.02
CA MET A 199 6.17 -8.02 10.00
C MET A 199 4.89 -7.51 9.34
N ALA A 200 5.00 -6.55 8.42
CA ALA A 200 3.84 -6.02 7.68
C ALA A 200 3.13 -7.11 6.88
N LEU A 201 3.87 -7.97 6.17
CA LEU A 201 3.31 -9.08 5.42
C LEU A 201 2.66 -10.13 6.31
N LYS A 202 3.35 -10.57 7.38
CA LYS A 202 2.83 -11.58 8.31
C LYS A 202 1.49 -11.18 8.93
N ASN A 203 1.34 -9.92 9.30
CA ASN A 203 0.13 -9.41 9.95
C ASN A 203 -1.10 -9.47 9.03
N LEU A 204 -0.91 -9.41 7.71
CA LEU A 204 -1.97 -9.39 6.71
C LEU A 204 -2.08 -10.70 5.92
N MET A 205 -1.27 -11.72 6.25
CA MET A 205 -1.29 -13.01 5.59
C MET A 205 -2.65 -13.70 5.76
N GLY A 206 -3.20 -14.21 4.67
CA GLY A 206 -4.54 -14.81 4.65
C GLY A 206 -5.68 -13.81 4.39
N LEU A 207 -5.41 -12.50 4.23
CA LEU A 207 -6.46 -11.54 3.92
C LEU A 207 -7.05 -11.81 2.54
N VAL A 208 -8.34 -12.20 2.53
CA VAL A 208 -9.08 -12.57 1.33
C VAL A 208 -9.48 -11.34 0.49
N CYS A 209 -9.72 -11.53 -0.82
CA CYS A 209 -10.28 -10.51 -1.70
C CYS A 209 -11.72 -10.84 -2.05
N ASP A 210 -12.68 -10.19 -1.38
CA ASP A 210 -14.11 -10.47 -1.40
C ASP A 210 -14.97 -9.22 -1.67
N PRO A 211 -14.70 -8.45 -2.75
CA PRO A 211 -15.33 -7.17 -3.01
C PRO A 211 -16.82 -7.33 -3.31
N VAL A 212 -17.65 -6.54 -2.62
CA VAL A 212 -19.12 -6.51 -2.82
C VAL A 212 -19.44 -6.05 -4.25
N ALA A 213 -20.23 -6.85 -4.95
CA ALA A 213 -20.58 -6.65 -6.36
C ALA A 213 -19.36 -6.54 -7.31
N GLY A 214 -18.19 -7.02 -6.92
CA GLY A 214 -16.95 -6.91 -7.70
C GLY A 214 -16.39 -5.49 -7.82
N LEU A 215 -16.80 -4.57 -6.95
CA LEU A 215 -16.36 -3.18 -6.97
C LEU A 215 -15.23 -2.95 -5.95
N VAL A 216 -14.19 -2.18 -6.35
CA VAL A 216 -13.09 -1.77 -5.48
C VAL A 216 -13.55 -0.66 -4.51
N GLU A 217 -14.59 -0.97 -3.74
CA GLU A 217 -15.28 -0.08 -2.81
C GLU A 217 -15.41 -0.67 -1.42
N VAL A 218 -16.19 -1.74 -1.26
CA VAL A 218 -16.43 -2.43 0.02
C VAL A 218 -15.91 -3.87 -0.10
N PRO A 219 -14.92 -4.24 0.70
CA PRO A 219 -14.30 -3.54 1.83
C PRO A 219 -13.05 -2.71 1.47
N CYS A 220 -12.68 -2.61 0.20
CA CYS A 220 -11.37 -2.15 -0.28
C CYS A 220 -10.96 -0.78 0.28
N VAL A 221 -11.88 0.20 0.30
CA VAL A 221 -11.60 1.54 0.84
C VAL A 221 -11.09 1.46 2.28
N LYS A 222 -11.73 0.65 3.13
CA LYS A 222 -11.35 0.54 4.54
C LYS A 222 -10.13 -0.37 4.77
N ARG A 223 -9.82 -1.27 3.82
CA ARG A 223 -8.59 -2.08 3.88
C ARG A 223 -7.32 -1.27 3.60
N ASN A 224 -7.40 -0.17 2.86
CA ASN A 224 -6.29 0.77 2.76
C ASN A 224 -5.89 1.32 4.14
N VAL A 225 -6.86 1.59 5.02
CA VAL A 225 -6.59 2.03 6.40
C VAL A 225 -5.77 1.00 7.16
N ILE A 226 -6.21 -0.28 7.14
CA ILE A 226 -5.48 -1.35 7.83
C ILE A 226 -4.07 -1.51 7.27
N GLY A 227 -3.89 -1.46 5.94
CA GLY A 227 -2.57 -1.52 5.33
C GLY A 227 -1.65 -0.40 5.80
N ALA A 228 -2.15 0.83 5.85
CA ALA A 228 -1.37 1.99 6.27
C ALA A 228 -1.03 1.96 7.77
N VAL A 229 -2.00 1.66 8.64
CA VAL A 229 -1.75 1.56 10.10
C VAL A 229 -0.83 0.39 10.44
N ASN A 230 -0.99 -0.75 9.75
CA ASN A 230 -0.08 -1.89 9.88
C ASN A 230 1.35 -1.52 9.47
N ALA A 231 1.53 -0.74 8.41
CA ALA A 231 2.85 -0.26 7.97
C ALA A 231 3.53 0.58 9.05
N VAL A 232 2.81 1.53 9.66
CA VAL A 232 3.34 2.37 10.75
C VAL A 232 3.78 1.51 11.93
N SER A 233 2.93 0.58 12.37
CA SER A 233 3.27 -0.28 13.52
C SER A 233 4.43 -1.23 13.22
N ALA A 234 4.54 -1.75 12.00
CA ALA A 234 5.65 -2.61 11.59
C ALA A 234 6.98 -1.83 11.52
N ALA A 235 6.94 -0.60 11.01
CA ALA A 235 8.10 0.29 10.99
C ALA A 235 8.58 0.64 12.40
N ASP A 236 7.67 1.06 13.29
CA ASP A 236 8.00 1.38 14.67
C ASP A 236 8.59 0.18 15.43
N MET A 237 8.01 -1.01 15.25
CA MET A 237 8.56 -2.23 15.85
C MET A 237 9.99 -2.52 15.38
N ALA A 238 10.26 -2.42 14.07
CA ALA A 238 11.59 -2.66 13.52
C ALA A 238 12.61 -1.62 14.00
N LEU A 239 12.23 -0.34 14.01
CA LEU A 239 13.07 0.75 14.53
C LEU A 239 13.35 0.61 16.03
N ALA A 240 12.41 0.05 16.78
CA ALA A 240 12.60 -0.28 18.20
C ALA A 240 13.49 -1.52 18.42
N GLY A 241 14.01 -2.15 17.36
CA GLY A 241 14.86 -3.34 17.44
C GLY A 241 14.10 -4.66 17.56
N ILE A 242 12.79 -4.68 17.28
CA ILE A 242 12.02 -5.92 17.24
C ILE A 242 12.24 -6.63 15.92
N GLU A 243 12.74 -7.84 15.98
CA GLU A 243 13.09 -8.65 14.82
C GLU A 243 11.94 -9.54 14.34
N SER A 244 11.85 -9.72 13.04
CA SER A 244 11.11 -10.84 12.46
C SER A 244 11.96 -12.12 12.59
N ARG A 245 11.47 -13.14 13.29
CA ARG A 245 12.19 -14.41 13.41
C ARG A 245 12.24 -15.22 12.11
N ILE A 246 11.33 -14.95 11.18
CA ILE A 246 11.33 -15.53 9.84
C ILE A 246 11.95 -14.50 8.89
N PRO A 247 12.97 -14.87 8.11
CA PRO A 247 13.57 -14.01 7.11
C PRO A 247 12.56 -13.44 6.09
N VAL A 248 12.78 -12.22 5.63
CA VAL A 248 11.81 -11.52 4.78
C VAL A 248 11.49 -12.25 3.48
N ASP A 249 12.49 -12.83 2.83
CA ASP A 249 12.30 -13.60 1.59
C ASP A 249 11.43 -14.84 1.80
N GLU A 250 11.59 -15.54 2.93
CA GLU A 250 10.74 -16.69 3.28
C GLU A 250 9.30 -16.26 3.59
N VAL A 251 9.10 -15.07 4.18
CA VAL A 251 7.76 -14.51 4.42
C VAL A 251 7.08 -14.17 3.10
N ILE A 252 7.81 -13.62 2.13
CA ILE A 252 7.29 -13.34 0.78
C ILE A 252 6.87 -14.66 0.09
N ASP A 253 7.73 -15.68 0.15
CA ASP A 253 7.45 -17.00 -0.44
C ASP A 253 6.21 -17.65 0.22
N ALA A 254 6.10 -17.57 1.55
CA ALA A 254 4.95 -18.06 2.30
C ALA A 254 3.64 -17.34 1.92
N MET A 255 3.69 -16.02 1.74
CA MET A 255 2.53 -15.25 1.26
C MET A 255 2.10 -15.72 -0.13
N GLY A 256 3.05 -15.94 -1.04
CA GLY A 256 2.78 -16.50 -2.37
C GLY A 256 2.14 -17.89 -2.31
N GLU A 257 2.61 -18.75 -1.40
CA GLU A 257 2.02 -20.08 -1.20
C GLU A 257 0.60 -20.01 -0.66
N VAL A 258 0.34 -19.18 0.35
CA VAL A 258 -1.01 -18.95 0.90
C VAL A 258 -1.95 -18.46 -0.20
N GLY A 259 -1.49 -17.53 -1.04
CA GLY A 259 -2.28 -17.02 -2.17
C GLY A 259 -2.64 -18.12 -3.17
N ARG A 260 -1.70 -18.95 -3.56
CA ARG A 260 -1.96 -20.08 -4.47
C ARG A 260 -2.94 -21.10 -3.91
N ARG A 261 -2.93 -21.32 -2.59
CA ARG A 261 -3.84 -22.24 -1.89
C ARG A 261 -5.18 -21.63 -1.52
N MET A 262 -5.34 -20.31 -1.65
CA MET A 262 -6.58 -19.62 -1.32
C MET A 262 -7.69 -20.10 -2.29
N PRO A 263 -8.88 -20.50 -1.80
CA PRO A 263 -10.02 -20.83 -2.64
C PRO A 263 -10.39 -19.70 -3.60
N VAL A 264 -10.86 -20.07 -4.80
CA VAL A 264 -11.19 -19.11 -5.87
C VAL A 264 -12.26 -18.08 -5.44
N GLU A 265 -13.16 -18.46 -4.55
CA GLU A 265 -14.22 -17.64 -4.00
C GLU A 265 -13.69 -16.42 -3.22
N PHE A 266 -12.42 -16.48 -2.77
CA PHE A 266 -11.74 -15.46 -1.99
C PHE A 266 -10.66 -14.69 -2.78
N ARG A 267 -10.64 -14.85 -4.09
CA ARG A 267 -9.67 -14.20 -5.00
C ARG A 267 -10.36 -13.26 -5.99
N GLU A 268 -10.98 -12.20 -5.47
CA GLU A 268 -11.60 -11.12 -6.27
C GLU A 268 -12.79 -11.55 -7.17
N THR A 269 -13.35 -12.71 -6.93
CA THR A 269 -14.45 -13.27 -7.75
C THR A 269 -15.83 -12.77 -7.32
N ALA A 270 -15.94 -12.13 -6.17
CA ALA A 270 -17.20 -11.74 -5.53
C ALA A 270 -18.17 -12.94 -5.31
N LEU A 271 -17.61 -14.15 -5.15
CA LEU A 271 -18.40 -15.39 -4.93
C LEU A 271 -18.43 -15.81 -3.45
N GLY A 272 -17.53 -15.27 -2.61
CA GLY A 272 -17.39 -15.64 -1.21
C GLY A 272 -17.25 -14.44 -0.28
N GLY A 273 -17.04 -14.70 1.00
CA GLY A 273 -16.79 -13.68 2.01
C GLY A 273 -17.92 -12.65 2.13
N LEU A 274 -17.54 -11.37 2.21
CA LEU A 274 -18.50 -10.26 2.35
C LEU A 274 -19.44 -10.15 1.15
N ALA A 275 -19.00 -10.47 -0.04
CA ALA A 275 -19.82 -10.41 -1.24
C ALA A 275 -20.97 -11.40 -1.21
N ALA A 276 -20.81 -12.57 -0.58
CA ALA A 276 -21.81 -13.62 -0.45
C ALA A 276 -22.72 -13.46 0.77
N THR A 277 -22.58 -12.42 1.58
CA THR A 277 -23.48 -12.14 2.68
C THR A 277 -24.87 -11.71 2.14
N PRO A 278 -25.96 -11.92 2.91
CA PRO A 278 -27.30 -11.45 2.49
C PRO A 278 -27.34 -9.98 2.06
N THR A 279 -26.59 -9.12 2.74
CA THR A 279 -26.46 -7.70 2.39
C THR A 279 -25.62 -7.51 1.11
N GLY A 280 -24.50 -8.24 0.95
CA GLY A 280 -23.68 -8.18 -0.26
C GLY A 280 -24.48 -8.56 -1.50
N GLU A 281 -25.19 -9.66 -1.44
CA GLU A 281 -26.07 -10.13 -2.51
C GLU A 281 -27.23 -9.15 -2.83
N ARG A 282 -27.83 -8.55 -1.82
CA ARG A 282 -28.86 -7.51 -2.02
C ARG A 282 -28.27 -6.29 -2.74
N LEU A 283 -27.15 -5.78 -2.29
CA LEU A 283 -26.47 -4.64 -2.91
C LEU A 283 -26.09 -4.93 -4.36
N LYS A 284 -25.59 -6.15 -4.64
CA LYS A 284 -25.28 -6.59 -6.01
C LYS A 284 -26.50 -6.51 -6.91
N ARG A 285 -27.67 -7.07 -6.48
CA ARG A 285 -28.92 -7.00 -7.25
C ARG A 285 -29.41 -5.57 -7.47
N GLU A 286 -29.34 -4.71 -6.46
CA GLU A 286 -29.75 -3.30 -6.57
C GLU A 286 -28.88 -2.54 -7.59
N LEU A 287 -27.58 -2.78 -7.59
CA LEU A 287 -26.63 -2.15 -8.53
C LEU A 287 -26.82 -2.66 -9.96
N THR A 288 -27.05 -3.95 -10.16
CA THR A 288 -27.36 -4.52 -11.48
C THR A 288 -28.63 -3.91 -12.06
N ALA A 289 -29.71 -3.85 -11.28
CA ALA A 289 -30.97 -3.26 -11.71
C ALA A 289 -30.88 -1.75 -12.02
N LYS A 290 -29.97 -1.02 -11.37
CA LYS A 290 -29.69 0.38 -11.73
C LYS A 290 -28.97 0.53 -13.04
N ARG A 291 -28.01 -0.35 -13.37
CA ARG A 291 -27.26 -0.33 -14.63
C ARG A 291 -28.13 -0.66 -15.84
N GLU A 292 -29.10 -1.56 -15.68
CA GLU A 292 -30.02 -1.93 -16.74
C GLU A 292 -31.05 -0.83 -17.10
N LYS A 293 -31.19 0.18 -16.24
CA LYS A 293 -32.11 1.32 -16.43
C LYS A 293 -31.41 2.58 -16.99
N GLN A 294 -30.11 2.55 -17.15
CA GLN A 294 -29.29 3.64 -17.73
C GLN A 294 -28.93 3.32 -19.17
#